data_80cc3b1f098c3154a476198c34c50c61
#
_entry.id   80cc3b1f098c3154a476198c34c50c61
#
_cell.length_a   1.000
_cell.length_b   1.000
_cell.length_c   1.000
_cell.angle_alpha   90.00
_cell.angle_beta   90.00
_cell.angle_gamma   90.00
#
_symmetry.space_group_name_H-M   'P 1'
#
loop_
_entity.id
_entity.type
_entity.pdbx_description
1 polymer ?
#
loop_
_entity_poly.entity_id
_entity_poly.type
_entity_poly.pdbx_seq_one_letter_code
_entity_poly.pdbx_strand_id
1 'polypeptide(L)'
;MDHPDPSRRRLTPGLELAALAARCPFPASGTAVTCAVSGGADSLALLALAITAGCVATAVHVDHGLRPGSDDEADVVAAAARQLGAGFRSVAVTVPVGPNLEARARQARYAVLPPDVLTGHTADDRAETVLLNMMRGTGLDGLAPLAPGPRRPLVGLRRSDTERVCDLLGFEPVQDPSNLDPVHRRNRVRNELLPLAADVAGRDVVPLLNRQADLLAEVADWLHEVAGAVDPTSARELAAIPVAVARVAIRDWLVQGGVGGGYVVDAAAVERVLDVARGSSVATEVVGGWRVARSRGRLGLQPPSGQR
;
A
#
# COMPACT_ATOMS: atom_id res chain seq x y z
N MET A 1 44.23 -8.03 19.60
CA MET A 1 44.26 -9.01 18.50
C MET A 1 42.89 -9.64 18.44
N ASP A 2 42.02 -9.07 17.60
CA ASP A 2 40.67 -9.61 17.38
C ASP A 2 40.79 -10.83 16.48
N HIS A 3 40.51 -12.02 17.02
CA HIS A 3 40.38 -13.23 16.23
C HIS A 3 39.00 -13.17 15.52
N PRO A 4 38.97 -13.26 14.17
CA PRO A 4 37.72 -13.36 13.46
C PRO A 4 37.03 -14.67 13.84
N ASP A 5 35.79 -14.57 14.32
CA ASP A 5 34.90 -15.71 14.62
C ASP A 5 34.71 -16.59 13.37
N PRO A 6 35.18 -17.84 13.36
CA PRO A 6 35.11 -18.74 12.20
C PRO A 6 33.70 -19.25 11.91
N SER A 7 32.68 -18.90 12.71
CA SER A 7 31.31 -19.40 12.55
C SER A 7 30.47 -18.59 11.55
N ARG A 8 30.91 -17.42 11.09
CA ARG A 8 30.26 -16.65 10.02
C ARG A 8 30.70 -17.16 8.65
N ARG A 9 30.23 -18.32 8.23
CA ARG A 9 30.25 -18.70 6.80
C ARG A 9 29.47 -17.65 6.03
N ARG A 10 30.15 -16.79 5.29
CA ARG A 10 29.50 -15.92 4.30
C ARG A 10 28.78 -16.84 3.32
N LEU A 11 27.46 -16.70 3.23
CA LEU A 11 26.67 -17.40 2.22
C LEU A 11 27.19 -16.98 0.83
N THR A 12 27.17 -17.88 -0.14
CA THR A 12 27.40 -17.47 -1.53
C THR A 12 26.26 -16.55 -1.97
N PRO A 13 26.51 -15.61 -2.90
CA PRO A 13 25.47 -14.70 -3.40
C PRO A 13 24.16 -15.39 -3.76
N GLY A 14 24.24 -16.55 -4.45
CA GLY A 14 23.05 -17.31 -4.82
C GLY A 14 22.26 -17.88 -3.62
N LEU A 15 22.94 -18.33 -2.56
CA LEU A 15 22.30 -18.83 -1.33
C LEU A 15 21.66 -17.66 -0.56
N GLU A 16 22.28 -16.49 -0.54
CA GLU A 16 21.73 -15.30 0.12
C GLU A 16 20.45 -14.81 -0.58
N LEU A 17 20.46 -14.74 -1.91
CA LEU A 17 19.29 -14.42 -2.72
C LEU A 17 18.15 -15.43 -2.50
N ALA A 18 18.45 -16.72 -2.50
CA ALA A 18 17.46 -17.77 -2.23
C ALA A 18 16.85 -17.64 -0.82
N ALA A 19 17.66 -17.32 0.19
CA ALA A 19 17.19 -17.11 1.55
C ALA A 19 16.26 -15.88 1.67
N LEU A 20 16.56 -14.78 0.95
CA LEU A 20 15.70 -13.62 0.90
C LEU A 20 14.40 -13.90 0.15
N ALA A 21 14.46 -14.58 -1.01
CA ALA A 21 13.28 -14.97 -1.77
C ALA A 21 12.34 -15.88 -0.98
N ALA A 22 12.87 -16.80 -0.18
CA ALA A 22 12.08 -17.70 0.65
C ALA A 22 11.28 -16.98 1.77
N ARG A 23 11.65 -15.75 2.12
CA ARG A 23 10.91 -14.90 3.07
C ARG A 23 9.72 -14.18 2.42
N CYS A 24 9.58 -14.27 1.12
CA CYS A 24 8.62 -13.51 0.33
C CYS A 24 7.51 -14.43 -0.20
N PRO A 25 6.22 -14.06 -0.07
CA PRO A 25 5.10 -14.85 -0.56
C PRO A 25 4.93 -14.72 -2.09
N PHE A 26 5.96 -15.12 -2.84
CA PHE A 26 5.85 -15.20 -4.29
C PHE A 26 4.92 -16.34 -4.72
N PRO A 27 4.27 -16.23 -5.90
CA PRO A 27 3.55 -17.34 -6.50
C PRO A 27 4.43 -18.57 -6.74
N ALA A 28 3.80 -19.72 -7.00
CA ALA A 28 4.52 -20.96 -7.26
C ALA A 28 5.50 -20.82 -8.45
N SER A 29 6.60 -21.59 -8.40
CA SER A 29 7.58 -21.65 -9.50
C SER A 29 6.89 -21.95 -10.84
N GLY A 30 7.33 -21.30 -11.90
CA GLY A 30 6.74 -21.37 -13.24
C GLY A 30 5.54 -20.42 -13.47
N THR A 31 5.03 -19.74 -12.42
CA THR A 31 3.95 -18.76 -12.57
C THR A 31 4.44 -17.51 -13.29
N ALA A 32 3.70 -17.08 -14.32
CA ALA A 32 3.95 -15.80 -15.00
C ALA A 32 3.52 -14.65 -14.09
N VAL A 33 4.41 -13.68 -13.89
CA VAL A 33 4.17 -12.50 -13.04
C VAL A 33 4.60 -11.21 -13.73
N THR A 34 3.89 -10.13 -13.46
CA THR A 34 4.28 -8.79 -13.88
C THR A 34 4.82 -8.01 -12.67
N CYS A 35 6.03 -7.49 -12.77
CA CYS A 35 6.65 -6.64 -11.75
C CYS A 35 6.65 -5.18 -12.21
N ALA A 36 6.11 -4.27 -11.39
CA ALA A 36 6.26 -2.83 -11.62
C ALA A 36 7.68 -2.41 -11.20
N VAL A 37 8.51 -2.00 -12.15
CA VAL A 37 9.91 -1.68 -11.92
C VAL A 37 10.22 -0.25 -12.33
N SER A 38 10.62 0.58 -11.35
CA SER A 38 10.95 2.00 -11.54
C SER A 38 12.45 2.28 -11.68
N GLY A 39 13.29 1.24 -11.60
CA GLY A 39 14.75 1.41 -11.58
C GLY A 39 15.36 1.63 -10.19
N GLY A 40 14.56 1.95 -9.16
CA GLY A 40 15.05 2.03 -7.78
C GLY A 40 15.30 0.66 -7.15
N ALA A 41 16.11 0.62 -6.08
CA ALA A 41 16.58 -0.61 -5.43
C ALA A 41 15.48 -1.61 -5.09
N ASP A 42 14.39 -1.14 -4.45
CA ASP A 42 13.27 -1.99 -4.04
C ASP A 42 12.60 -2.68 -5.24
N SER A 43 12.47 -1.97 -6.37
CA SER A 43 11.82 -2.49 -7.57
C SER A 43 12.73 -3.44 -8.38
N LEU A 44 14.03 -3.17 -8.40
CA LEU A 44 15.02 -4.07 -9.01
C LEU A 44 15.15 -5.36 -8.19
N ALA A 45 15.18 -5.24 -6.85
CA ALA A 45 15.17 -6.39 -5.95
C ALA A 45 13.91 -7.24 -6.10
N LEU A 46 12.73 -6.61 -6.30
CA LEU A 46 11.49 -7.31 -6.59
C LEU A 46 11.64 -8.24 -7.81
N LEU A 47 12.15 -7.71 -8.91
CA LEU A 47 12.35 -8.48 -10.14
C LEU A 47 13.33 -9.65 -9.92
N ALA A 48 14.46 -9.37 -9.27
CA ALA A 48 15.49 -10.37 -9.01
C ALA A 48 14.98 -11.50 -8.10
N LEU A 49 14.28 -11.16 -7.02
CA LEU A 49 13.74 -12.15 -6.08
C LEU A 49 12.56 -12.95 -6.67
N ALA A 50 11.74 -12.36 -7.55
CA ALA A 50 10.70 -13.08 -8.29
C ALA A 50 11.31 -14.18 -9.19
N ILE A 51 12.37 -13.84 -9.93
CA ILE A 51 13.14 -14.82 -10.74
C ILE A 51 13.79 -15.87 -9.84
N THR A 52 14.41 -15.46 -8.73
CA THR A 52 15.04 -16.39 -7.77
C THR A 52 14.01 -17.37 -7.17
N ALA A 53 12.77 -16.92 -6.94
CA ALA A 53 11.65 -17.77 -6.51
C ALA A 53 11.13 -18.70 -7.62
N GLY A 54 11.67 -18.61 -8.84
CA GLY A 54 11.29 -19.42 -9.98
C GLY A 54 10.10 -18.90 -10.79
N CYS A 55 9.65 -17.67 -10.58
CA CYS A 55 8.59 -17.07 -11.39
C CYS A 55 9.11 -16.73 -12.81
N VAL A 56 8.20 -16.73 -13.79
CA VAL A 56 8.44 -16.20 -15.13
C VAL A 56 8.07 -14.71 -15.13
N ALA A 57 9.05 -13.85 -14.82
CA ALA A 57 8.78 -12.44 -14.57
C ALA A 57 8.91 -11.55 -15.81
N THR A 58 8.01 -10.57 -15.91
CA THR A 58 8.11 -9.46 -16.86
C THR A 58 8.22 -8.14 -16.07
N ALA A 59 9.30 -7.40 -16.29
CA ALA A 59 9.46 -6.04 -15.76
C ALA A 59 8.63 -5.06 -16.60
N VAL A 60 7.76 -4.29 -15.96
CA VAL A 60 7.05 -3.18 -16.60
C VAL A 60 7.51 -1.88 -15.97
N HIS A 61 8.19 -1.07 -16.77
CA HIS A 61 8.55 0.31 -16.44
C HIS A 61 7.46 1.25 -16.93
N VAL A 62 7.00 2.18 -16.07
CA VAL A 62 6.02 3.20 -16.44
C VAL A 62 6.70 4.56 -16.40
N ASP A 63 6.94 5.12 -17.59
CA ASP A 63 7.48 6.46 -17.73
C ASP A 63 6.34 7.50 -17.64
N HIS A 64 6.49 8.42 -16.71
CA HIS A 64 5.52 9.51 -16.48
C HIS A 64 5.83 10.78 -17.28
N GLY A 65 6.99 10.85 -17.98
CA GLY A 65 7.45 12.02 -18.73
C GLY A 65 7.61 13.28 -17.88
N LEU A 66 7.73 13.15 -16.55
CA LEU A 66 7.74 14.28 -15.61
C LEU A 66 9.14 14.89 -15.42
N ARG A 67 10.18 14.22 -15.88
CA ARG A 67 11.58 14.64 -15.68
C ARG A 67 12.41 14.45 -16.95
N PRO A 68 13.33 15.38 -17.24
CA PRO A 68 14.40 15.11 -18.19
C PRO A 68 15.24 13.91 -17.70
N GLY A 69 15.53 12.94 -18.57
CA GLY A 69 16.32 11.74 -18.23
C GLY A 69 15.48 10.56 -17.71
N SER A 70 14.15 10.60 -17.77
CA SER A 70 13.30 9.43 -17.48
C SER A 70 13.55 8.26 -18.45
N ASP A 71 14.07 8.53 -19.64
CA ASP A 71 14.49 7.51 -20.62
C ASP A 71 15.63 6.66 -20.07
N ASP A 72 16.57 7.25 -19.31
CA ASP A 72 17.70 6.54 -18.69
C ASP A 72 17.22 5.50 -17.64
N GLU A 73 16.10 5.78 -16.97
CA GLU A 73 15.49 4.84 -16.02
C GLU A 73 15.02 3.55 -16.70
N ALA A 74 14.42 3.69 -17.88
CA ALA A 74 13.99 2.55 -18.69
C ALA A 74 15.15 1.66 -19.11
N ASP A 75 16.31 2.26 -19.44
CA ASP A 75 17.51 1.53 -19.82
C ASP A 75 18.11 0.73 -18.67
N VAL A 76 18.11 1.29 -17.44
CA VAL A 76 18.51 0.57 -16.23
C VAL A 76 17.63 -0.66 -16.00
N VAL A 77 16.31 -0.50 -16.12
CA VAL A 77 15.37 -1.60 -15.96
C VAL A 77 15.54 -2.66 -17.07
N ALA A 78 15.72 -2.22 -18.32
CA ALA A 78 15.94 -3.14 -19.45
C ALA A 78 17.25 -3.94 -19.28
N ALA A 79 18.31 -3.31 -18.79
CA ALA A 79 19.59 -3.98 -18.52
C ALA A 79 19.45 -5.03 -17.41
N ALA A 80 18.81 -4.68 -16.29
CA ALA A 80 18.54 -5.60 -15.19
C ALA A 80 17.65 -6.77 -15.63
N ALA A 81 16.58 -6.52 -16.38
CA ALA A 81 15.70 -7.56 -16.91
C ALA A 81 16.47 -8.53 -17.82
N ARG A 82 17.32 -8.02 -18.71
CA ARG A 82 18.18 -8.83 -19.59
C ARG A 82 19.16 -9.69 -18.79
N GLN A 83 19.82 -9.11 -17.78
CA GLN A 83 20.76 -9.84 -16.92
C GLN A 83 20.07 -10.99 -16.17
N LEU A 84 18.82 -10.80 -15.75
CA LEU A 84 18.01 -11.79 -15.03
C LEU A 84 17.28 -12.78 -15.95
N GLY A 85 17.28 -12.60 -17.27
CA GLY A 85 16.49 -13.40 -18.20
C GLY A 85 14.98 -13.13 -18.10
N ALA A 86 14.59 -11.96 -17.60
CA ALA A 86 13.20 -11.52 -17.48
C ALA A 86 12.70 -10.81 -18.74
N GLY A 87 11.38 -10.84 -18.98
CA GLY A 87 10.75 -9.97 -19.98
C GLY A 87 10.85 -8.50 -19.59
N PHE A 88 10.86 -7.59 -20.59
CA PHE A 88 10.84 -6.15 -20.34
C PHE A 88 9.82 -5.44 -21.22
N ARG A 89 9.10 -4.48 -20.65
CA ARG A 89 8.19 -3.56 -21.35
C ARG A 89 8.24 -2.19 -20.71
N SER A 90 8.39 -1.15 -21.52
CA SER A 90 8.21 0.25 -21.11
C SER A 90 6.87 0.77 -21.61
N VAL A 91 6.17 1.55 -20.77
CA VAL A 91 4.88 2.18 -21.08
C VAL A 91 4.95 3.64 -20.70
N ALA A 92 4.82 4.53 -21.69
CA ALA A 92 4.70 5.96 -21.43
C ALA A 92 3.26 6.30 -21.02
N VAL A 93 3.10 7.15 -20.01
CA VAL A 93 1.80 7.66 -19.57
C VAL A 93 1.82 9.17 -19.47
N THR A 94 0.72 9.79 -19.87
CA THR A 94 0.53 11.23 -19.69
C THR A 94 -0.14 11.50 -18.35
N VAL A 95 0.51 12.26 -17.48
CA VAL A 95 -0.08 12.71 -16.22
C VAL A 95 -0.83 14.02 -16.46
N PRO A 96 -2.15 14.07 -16.25
CA PRO A 96 -2.92 15.30 -16.45
C PRO A 96 -2.39 16.47 -15.59
N VAL A 97 -2.46 17.70 -16.07
CA VAL A 97 -2.08 18.90 -15.31
C VAL A 97 -3.09 19.19 -14.20
N GLY A 98 -2.65 19.63 -13.01
CA GLY A 98 -3.53 20.04 -11.90
C GLY A 98 -2.94 19.74 -10.51
N PRO A 99 -3.68 19.97 -9.41
CA PRO A 99 -3.22 19.74 -8.04
C PRO A 99 -2.97 18.24 -7.75
N ASN A 100 -2.19 17.93 -6.71
CA ASN A 100 -1.89 16.55 -6.29
C ASN A 100 -1.20 15.70 -7.39
N LEU A 101 -0.12 16.23 -7.98
CA LEU A 101 0.64 15.58 -9.06
C LEU A 101 1.00 14.11 -8.73
N GLU A 102 1.48 13.84 -7.51
CA GLU A 102 1.86 12.50 -7.05
C GLU A 102 0.68 11.50 -7.10
N ALA A 103 -0.49 11.91 -6.62
CA ALA A 103 -1.68 11.07 -6.64
C ALA A 103 -2.14 10.75 -8.07
N ARG A 104 -2.05 11.72 -8.98
CA ARG A 104 -2.40 11.53 -10.40
C ARG A 104 -1.37 10.68 -11.13
N ALA A 105 -0.09 10.89 -10.89
CA ALA A 105 0.96 10.03 -11.42
C ALA A 105 0.77 8.58 -10.96
N ARG A 106 0.44 8.39 -9.67
CA ARG A 106 0.09 7.08 -9.15
C ARG A 106 -1.14 6.48 -9.85
N GLN A 107 -2.20 7.25 -10.04
CA GLN A 107 -3.42 6.80 -10.74
C GLN A 107 -3.12 6.42 -12.19
N ALA A 108 -2.38 7.27 -12.93
CA ALA A 108 -1.98 7.00 -14.31
C ALA A 108 -1.14 5.71 -14.41
N ARG A 109 -0.21 5.48 -13.45
CA ARG A 109 0.57 4.26 -13.36
C ARG A 109 -0.32 3.02 -13.23
N TYR A 110 -1.24 3.02 -12.27
CA TYR A 110 -2.08 1.85 -12.02
C TYR A 110 -3.12 1.62 -13.12
N ALA A 111 -3.46 2.61 -13.91
CA ALA A 111 -4.38 2.46 -15.05
C ALA A 111 -3.80 1.61 -16.20
N VAL A 112 -2.46 1.56 -16.33
CA VAL A 112 -1.76 0.81 -17.39
C VAL A 112 -1.13 -0.49 -16.91
N LEU A 113 -1.12 -0.73 -15.60
CA LEU A 113 -0.60 -1.96 -15.00
C LEU A 113 -1.73 -2.97 -14.79
N PRO A 114 -1.47 -4.29 -14.91
CA PRO A 114 -2.47 -5.29 -14.61
C PRO A 114 -2.87 -5.25 -13.11
N PRO A 115 -4.10 -5.67 -12.77
CA PRO A 115 -4.60 -5.57 -11.40
C PRO A 115 -3.84 -6.44 -10.39
N ASP A 116 -3.14 -7.47 -10.86
CA ASP A 116 -2.33 -8.41 -10.08
C ASP A 116 -0.82 -8.07 -10.08
N VAL A 117 -0.45 -6.90 -10.61
CA VAL A 117 0.96 -6.46 -10.66
C VAL A 117 1.63 -6.53 -9.30
N LEU A 118 2.85 -7.06 -9.27
CA LEU A 118 3.71 -7.09 -8.09
C LEU A 118 4.40 -5.74 -7.91
N THR A 119 4.49 -5.28 -6.67
CA THR A 119 5.12 -3.99 -6.33
C THR A 119 6.17 -4.18 -5.24
N GLY A 120 7.27 -3.42 -5.33
CA GLY A 120 8.43 -3.49 -4.44
C GLY A 120 8.26 -2.74 -3.11
N HIS A 121 7.06 -2.74 -2.50
CA HIS A 121 6.90 -2.13 -1.19
C HIS A 121 7.57 -2.99 -0.11
N THR A 122 8.35 -2.35 0.76
CA THR A 122 9.11 -2.99 1.84
C THR A 122 8.44 -2.83 3.21
N ALA A 123 9.03 -3.45 4.23
CA ALA A 123 8.66 -3.27 5.63
C ALA A 123 8.79 -1.80 6.07
N ASP A 124 9.81 -1.10 5.55
CA ASP A 124 10.02 0.33 5.82
C ASP A 124 8.89 1.18 5.22
N ASP A 125 8.46 0.91 3.98
CA ASP A 125 7.32 1.60 3.37
C ASP A 125 6.02 1.41 4.13
N ARG A 126 5.82 0.21 4.69
CA ARG A 126 4.66 -0.09 5.52
C ARG A 126 4.69 0.71 6.81
N ALA A 127 5.82 0.74 7.52
CA ALA A 127 5.99 1.52 8.74
C ALA A 127 5.81 3.03 8.49
N GLU A 128 6.38 3.57 7.39
CA GLU A 128 6.16 4.95 6.95
C GLU A 128 4.65 5.23 6.76
N THR A 129 3.94 4.32 6.12
CA THR A 129 2.50 4.47 5.84
C THR A 129 1.66 4.38 7.12
N VAL A 130 2.00 3.50 8.06
CA VAL A 130 1.36 3.42 9.38
C VAL A 130 1.45 4.75 10.10
N LEU A 131 2.66 5.34 10.21
CA LEU A 131 2.86 6.63 10.87
C LEU A 131 2.13 7.77 10.17
N LEU A 132 2.18 7.83 8.84
CA LEU A 132 1.46 8.84 8.07
C LEU A 132 -0.06 8.74 8.29
N ASN A 133 -0.60 7.54 8.32
CA ASN A 133 -2.01 7.32 8.53
C ASN A 133 -2.44 7.60 9.98
N MET A 134 -1.61 7.25 10.97
CA MET A 134 -1.82 7.62 12.36
C MET A 134 -1.91 9.14 12.53
N MET A 135 -0.99 9.90 11.92
CA MET A 135 -1.01 11.37 11.95
C MET A 135 -2.22 11.99 11.22
N ARG A 136 -2.84 11.25 10.29
CA ARG A 136 -4.09 11.66 9.64
C ARG A 136 -5.35 11.32 10.44
N GLY A 137 -5.22 10.56 11.52
CA GLY A 137 -6.35 10.12 12.33
C GLY A 137 -7.22 9.08 11.64
N THR A 138 -6.63 8.17 10.84
CA THR A 138 -7.39 7.11 10.17
C THR A 138 -7.86 6.05 11.17
N GLY A 139 -8.95 5.35 10.83
CA GLY A 139 -9.43 4.19 11.59
C GLY A 139 -8.58 2.94 11.40
N LEU A 140 -9.08 1.80 11.89
CA LEU A 140 -8.36 0.50 11.90
C LEU A 140 -7.80 0.12 10.53
N ASP A 141 -8.62 0.19 9.47
CA ASP A 141 -8.21 -0.17 8.10
C ASP A 141 -7.00 0.64 7.62
N GLY A 142 -6.98 1.94 7.98
CA GLY A 142 -5.86 2.81 7.63
C GLY A 142 -4.60 2.54 8.44
N LEU A 143 -4.71 1.95 9.64
CA LEU A 143 -3.58 1.56 10.48
C LEU A 143 -3.01 0.17 10.14
N ALA A 144 -3.68 -0.57 9.26
CA ALA A 144 -3.23 -1.84 8.72
C ALA A 144 -2.88 -1.75 7.21
N PRO A 145 -2.06 -0.78 6.77
CA PRO A 145 -1.78 -0.57 5.36
C PRO A 145 -0.87 -1.66 4.81
N LEU A 146 -0.85 -1.77 3.48
CA LEU A 146 0.11 -2.58 2.73
C LEU A 146 0.22 -4.02 3.29
N ALA A 147 -0.92 -4.68 3.50
CA ALA A 147 -0.92 -6.05 3.99
C ALA A 147 0.02 -6.95 3.15
N PRO A 148 0.81 -7.84 3.81
CA PRO A 148 1.62 -8.83 3.11
C PRO A 148 0.77 -9.69 2.17
N GLY A 149 1.33 -10.09 1.04
CA GLY A 149 0.62 -10.94 0.09
C GLY A 149 1.30 -10.98 -1.28
N PRO A 150 0.78 -11.79 -2.20
CA PRO A 150 1.42 -12.00 -3.51
C PRO A 150 1.69 -10.72 -4.29
N ARG A 151 0.82 -9.69 -4.16
CA ARG A 151 1.01 -8.39 -4.83
C ARG A 151 2.08 -7.50 -4.22
N ARG A 152 2.50 -7.77 -2.97
CA ARG A 152 3.52 -7.02 -2.23
C ARG A 152 4.46 -7.99 -1.51
N PRO A 153 5.21 -8.81 -2.27
CA PRO A 153 5.99 -9.89 -1.69
C PRO A 153 7.12 -9.38 -0.79
N LEU A 154 7.61 -8.14 -1.01
CA LEU A 154 8.74 -7.59 -0.26
C LEU A 154 8.36 -6.91 1.07
N VAL A 155 7.09 -6.88 1.47
CA VAL A 155 6.67 -6.23 2.73
C VAL A 155 7.29 -6.89 3.98
N GLY A 156 7.76 -8.14 3.88
CA GLY A 156 8.53 -8.83 4.91
C GLY A 156 10.04 -8.53 4.91
N LEU A 157 10.54 -7.77 3.93
CA LEU A 157 11.94 -7.38 3.79
C LEU A 157 12.15 -5.92 4.17
N ARG A 158 13.37 -5.61 4.66
CA ARG A 158 13.83 -4.25 4.91
C ARG A 158 14.38 -3.63 3.62
N ARG A 159 14.45 -2.31 3.57
CA ARG A 159 15.14 -1.60 2.49
C ARG A 159 16.61 -2.00 2.39
N SER A 160 17.27 -2.24 3.53
CA SER A 160 18.65 -2.77 3.53
C SER A 160 18.76 -4.16 2.89
N ASP A 161 17.71 -4.99 2.96
CA ASP A 161 17.68 -6.29 2.27
C ASP A 161 17.62 -6.08 0.73
N THR A 162 16.81 -5.12 0.26
CA THR A 162 16.67 -4.81 -1.18
C THR A 162 17.93 -4.15 -1.76
N GLU A 163 18.56 -3.26 -1.02
CA GLU A 163 19.87 -2.70 -1.35
C GLU A 163 20.93 -3.82 -1.45
N ARG A 164 20.92 -4.74 -0.49
CA ARG A 164 21.81 -5.90 -0.50
C ARG A 164 21.62 -6.78 -1.73
N VAL A 165 20.38 -6.99 -2.19
CA VAL A 165 20.10 -7.71 -3.46
C VAL A 165 20.75 -7.00 -4.64
N CYS A 166 20.66 -5.68 -4.70
CA CYS A 166 21.30 -4.90 -5.76
C CYS A 166 22.82 -5.05 -5.73
N ASP A 167 23.43 -4.96 -4.54
CA ASP A 167 24.88 -5.15 -4.38
C ASP A 167 25.34 -6.54 -4.83
N LEU A 168 24.60 -7.59 -4.46
CA LEU A 168 24.93 -8.98 -4.82
C LEU A 168 24.89 -9.22 -6.33
N LEU A 169 24.05 -8.49 -7.05
CA LEU A 169 23.86 -8.62 -8.50
C LEU A 169 24.62 -7.56 -9.31
N GLY A 170 25.26 -6.60 -8.64
CA GLY A 170 25.97 -5.50 -9.29
C GLY A 170 25.01 -4.54 -10.01
N PHE A 171 23.78 -4.39 -9.52
CA PHE A 171 22.85 -3.38 -10.04
C PHE A 171 23.22 -2.00 -9.52
N GLU A 172 23.05 -1.00 -10.36
CA GLU A 172 23.17 0.43 -10.03
C GLU A 172 21.78 1.07 -10.03
N PRO A 173 21.08 1.10 -8.86
CA PRO A 173 19.73 1.66 -8.80
C PRO A 173 19.71 3.15 -9.11
N VAL A 174 18.68 3.59 -9.81
CA VAL A 174 18.41 5.01 -10.04
C VAL A 174 18.20 5.72 -8.70
N GLN A 175 18.97 6.78 -8.48
CA GLN A 175 18.86 7.67 -7.33
C GLN A 175 17.91 8.83 -7.69
N ASP A 176 16.68 8.81 -7.18
CA ASP A 176 15.75 9.92 -7.38
C ASP A 176 16.02 11.04 -6.35
N PRO A 177 16.49 12.23 -6.75
CA PRO A 177 16.73 13.33 -5.83
C PRO A 177 15.48 13.74 -5.03
N SER A 178 14.29 13.52 -5.56
CA SER A 178 13.04 13.83 -4.85
C SER A 178 12.84 12.99 -3.59
N ASN A 179 13.54 11.85 -3.45
CA ASN A 179 13.52 11.02 -2.23
C ASN A 179 14.15 11.71 -1.01
N LEU A 180 14.93 12.76 -1.21
CA LEU A 180 15.55 13.55 -0.14
C LEU A 180 14.80 14.86 0.13
N ASP A 181 13.82 15.24 -0.70
CA ASP A 181 13.11 16.52 -0.57
C ASP A 181 12.18 16.50 0.66
N PRO A 182 12.43 17.37 1.68
CA PRO A 182 11.63 17.45 2.90
C PRO A 182 10.22 18.02 2.70
N VAL A 183 9.89 18.56 1.52
CA VAL A 183 8.53 18.97 1.17
C VAL A 183 7.59 17.76 1.20
N HIS A 184 8.09 16.58 0.89
CA HIS A 184 7.31 15.35 0.95
C HIS A 184 7.24 14.79 2.37
N ARG A 185 6.05 14.75 2.95
CA ARG A 185 5.82 14.22 4.32
C ARG A 185 6.40 12.82 4.51
N ARG A 186 6.37 11.98 3.48
CA ARG A 186 6.90 10.63 3.53
C ARG A 186 8.41 10.63 3.75
N ASN A 187 9.14 11.53 3.07
CA ASN A 187 10.58 11.66 3.25
C ASN A 187 10.93 12.13 4.67
N ARG A 188 10.13 13.03 5.25
CA ARG A 188 10.29 13.44 6.65
C ARG A 188 10.04 12.30 7.64
N VAL A 189 9.02 11.49 7.40
CA VAL A 189 8.80 10.29 8.23
C VAL A 189 10.00 9.34 8.14
N ARG A 190 10.52 9.09 6.94
CA ARG A 190 11.66 8.22 6.69
C ARG A 190 12.95 8.73 7.33
N ASN A 191 13.26 10.01 7.11
CA ASN A 191 14.58 10.55 7.39
C ASN A 191 14.67 11.23 8.77
N GLU A 192 13.52 11.63 9.36
CA GLU A 192 13.47 12.36 10.63
C GLU A 192 12.72 11.54 11.71
N LEU A 193 11.46 11.16 11.46
CA LEU A 193 10.60 10.61 12.50
C LEU A 193 10.93 9.16 12.87
N LEU A 194 11.18 8.28 11.91
CA LEU A 194 11.56 6.89 12.17
C LEU A 194 12.90 6.77 12.90
N PRO A 195 13.96 7.51 12.50
CA PRO A 195 15.21 7.54 13.26
C PRO A 195 15.02 8.08 14.68
N LEU A 196 14.26 9.17 14.87
CA LEU A 196 13.98 9.72 16.19
C LEU A 196 13.20 8.72 17.06
N ALA A 197 12.19 8.04 16.49
CA ALA A 197 11.43 7.04 17.21
C ALA A 197 12.30 5.83 17.61
N ALA A 198 13.26 5.43 16.78
CA ALA A 198 14.21 4.36 17.09
C ALA A 198 15.18 4.76 18.19
N ASP A 199 15.67 6.01 18.17
CA ASP A 199 16.53 6.56 19.22
C ASP A 199 15.81 6.60 20.57
N VAL A 200 14.59 7.15 20.62
CA VAL A 200 13.76 7.21 21.83
C VAL A 200 13.41 5.80 22.36
N ALA A 201 13.14 4.85 21.47
CA ALA A 201 12.81 3.48 21.85
C ALA A 201 14.04 2.63 22.22
N GLY A 202 15.26 3.09 21.93
CA GLY A 202 16.52 2.34 22.08
C GLY A 202 16.60 1.11 21.17
N ARG A 203 15.81 1.04 20.10
CA ARG A 203 15.75 -0.11 19.18
C ARG A 203 15.05 0.24 17.87
N ASP A 204 15.22 -0.61 16.85
CA ASP A 204 14.49 -0.49 15.59
C ASP A 204 12.97 -0.60 15.80
N VAL A 205 12.23 0.44 15.39
CA VAL A 205 10.76 0.52 15.53
C VAL A 205 10.00 -0.03 14.33
N VAL A 206 10.64 -0.22 13.18
CA VAL A 206 9.99 -0.69 11.95
C VAL A 206 9.34 -2.08 12.15
N PRO A 207 10.02 -3.09 12.72
CA PRO A 207 9.38 -4.38 12.99
C PRO A 207 8.21 -4.27 13.98
N LEU A 208 8.29 -3.35 14.94
CA LEU A 208 7.23 -3.15 15.94
C LEU A 208 5.98 -2.53 15.32
N LEU A 209 6.16 -1.49 14.48
CA LEU A 209 5.06 -0.86 13.74
C LEU A 209 4.37 -1.85 12.81
N ASN A 210 5.14 -2.68 12.11
CA ASN A 210 4.59 -3.69 11.22
C ASN A 210 3.81 -4.77 11.99
N ARG A 211 4.33 -5.24 13.13
CA ARG A 211 3.61 -6.17 14.00
C ARG A 211 2.30 -5.57 14.51
N GLN A 212 2.29 -4.29 14.90
CA GLN A 212 1.05 -3.63 15.32
C GLN A 212 0.05 -3.55 14.16
N ALA A 213 0.52 -3.26 12.95
CA ALA A 213 -0.33 -3.24 11.77
C ALA A 213 -0.93 -4.63 11.46
N ASP A 214 -0.19 -5.73 11.67
CA ASP A 214 -0.70 -7.09 11.52
C ASP A 214 -1.82 -7.39 12.53
N LEU A 215 -1.59 -7.08 13.82
CA LEU A 215 -2.61 -7.27 14.86
C LEU A 215 -3.87 -6.44 14.61
N LEU A 216 -3.71 -5.21 14.11
CA LEU A 216 -4.84 -4.35 13.76
C LEU A 216 -5.57 -4.86 12.51
N ALA A 217 -4.87 -5.49 11.55
CA ALA A 217 -5.49 -6.13 10.40
C ALA A 217 -6.41 -7.28 10.82
N GLU A 218 -5.94 -8.16 11.71
CA GLU A 218 -6.74 -9.28 12.23
C GLU A 218 -8.03 -8.78 12.92
N VAL A 219 -7.93 -7.69 13.70
CA VAL A 219 -9.10 -7.09 14.36
C VAL A 219 -10.04 -6.44 13.34
N ALA A 220 -9.48 -5.76 12.32
CA ALA A 220 -10.28 -5.15 11.26
C ALA A 220 -11.04 -6.20 10.45
N ASP A 221 -10.37 -7.28 10.05
CA ASP A 221 -10.97 -8.38 9.28
C ASP A 221 -12.13 -9.02 10.05
N TRP A 222 -11.92 -9.34 11.35
CA TRP A 222 -12.98 -9.84 12.21
C TRP A 222 -14.15 -8.86 12.33
N LEU A 223 -13.86 -7.56 12.47
CA LEU A 223 -14.90 -6.53 12.59
C LEU A 223 -15.72 -6.38 11.30
N HIS A 224 -15.07 -6.48 10.13
CA HIS A 224 -15.74 -6.51 8.83
C HIS A 224 -16.61 -7.77 8.65
N GLU A 225 -16.12 -8.94 9.09
CA GLU A 225 -16.92 -10.18 9.07
C GLU A 225 -18.20 -10.03 9.90
N VAL A 226 -18.09 -9.53 11.14
CA VAL A 226 -19.24 -9.30 12.01
C VAL A 226 -20.19 -8.24 11.43
N ALA A 227 -19.63 -7.15 10.89
CA ALA A 227 -20.40 -6.08 10.26
C ALA A 227 -21.13 -6.53 8.99
N GLY A 228 -20.53 -7.46 8.23
CA GLY A 228 -21.12 -8.03 7.01
C GLY A 228 -22.40 -8.84 7.25
N ALA A 229 -22.62 -9.31 8.48
CA ALA A 229 -23.84 -10.00 8.88
C ALA A 229 -25.00 -9.04 9.25
N VAL A 230 -24.74 -7.73 9.32
CA VAL A 230 -25.70 -6.68 9.74
C VAL A 230 -26.39 -6.10 8.51
N ASP A 231 -27.72 -5.90 8.56
CA ASP A 231 -28.41 -5.09 7.56
C ASP A 231 -28.16 -3.59 7.81
N PRO A 232 -27.26 -2.94 7.02
CA PRO A 232 -26.88 -1.55 7.25
C PRO A 232 -28.01 -0.55 6.96
N THR A 233 -29.10 -1.01 6.36
CA THR A 233 -30.29 -0.19 6.11
C THR A 233 -31.32 -0.28 7.25
N SER A 234 -31.19 -1.25 8.17
CA SER A 234 -32.10 -1.42 9.30
C SER A 234 -31.71 -0.51 10.46
N ALA A 235 -32.44 0.60 10.64
CA ALA A 235 -32.21 1.53 11.75
C ALA A 235 -32.34 0.84 13.14
N ARG A 236 -33.25 -0.13 13.28
CA ARG A 236 -33.41 -0.91 14.51
C ARG A 236 -32.19 -1.78 14.81
N GLU A 237 -31.67 -2.45 13.80
CA GLU A 237 -30.54 -3.34 13.96
C GLU A 237 -29.27 -2.54 14.28
N LEU A 238 -28.99 -1.46 13.53
CA LEU A 238 -27.88 -0.55 13.79
C LEU A 238 -27.90 0.06 15.20
N ALA A 239 -29.10 0.32 15.76
CA ALA A 239 -29.23 0.87 17.11
C ALA A 239 -29.03 -0.18 18.21
N ALA A 240 -29.19 -1.47 17.91
CA ALA A 240 -29.14 -2.57 18.87
C ALA A 240 -27.74 -3.22 19.00
N ILE A 241 -26.86 -3.01 18.06
CA ILE A 241 -25.53 -3.63 18.01
C ILE A 241 -24.45 -2.71 18.60
N PRO A 242 -23.24 -3.24 18.93
CA PRO A 242 -22.11 -2.43 19.36
C PRO A 242 -21.76 -1.35 18.30
N VAL A 243 -21.51 -0.14 18.77
CA VAL A 243 -21.27 1.02 17.90
C VAL A 243 -20.11 0.83 16.92
N ALA A 244 -19.06 0.09 17.31
CA ALA A 244 -17.93 -0.22 16.43
C ALA A 244 -18.40 -1.02 15.21
N VAL A 245 -19.26 -2.02 15.39
CA VAL A 245 -19.83 -2.83 14.30
C VAL A 245 -20.74 -1.97 13.42
N ALA A 246 -21.59 -1.15 14.02
CA ALA A 246 -22.49 -0.26 13.28
C ALA A 246 -21.72 0.74 12.39
N ARG A 247 -20.59 1.27 12.88
CA ARG A 247 -19.71 2.18 12.10
C ARG A 247 -19.12 1.51 10.88
N VAL A 248 -18.66 0.28 11.00
CA VAL A 248 -18.11 -0.47 9.87
C VAL A 248 -19.22 -0.82 8.88
N ALA A 249 -20.35 -1.36 9.34
CA ALA A 249 -21.47 -1.69 8.47
C ALA A 249 -21.99 -0.47 7.67
N ILE A 250 -22.09 0.70 8.32
CA ILE A 250 -22.48 1.94 7.64
C ILE A 250 -21.42 2.37 6.62
N ARG A 251 -20.13 2.34 6.97
CA ARG A 251 -19.05 2.72 6.06
C ARG A 251 -19.03 1.84 4.82
N ASP A 252 -19.09 0.52 5.00
CA ASP A 252 -19.07 -0.44 3.91
C ASP A 252 -20.29 -0.27 3.00
N TRP A 253 -21.48 -0.05 3.58
CA TRP A 253 -22.67 0.24 2.82
C TRP A 253 -22.56 1.51 1.98
N LEU A 254 -22.01 2.60 2.54
CA LEU A 254 -21.79 3.85 1.81
C LEU A 254 -20.83 3.66 0.65
N VAL A 255 -19.70 2.96 0.88
CA VAL A 255 -18.70 2.68 -0.15
C VAL A 255 -19.26 1.79 -1.26
N GLN A 256 -19.98 0.72 -0.92
CA GLN A 256 -20.65 -0.17 -1.88
C GLN A 256 -21.74 0.56 -2.67
N GLY A 257 -22.40 1.53 -2.06
CA GLY A 257 -23.40 2.40 -2.69
C GLY A 257 -22.78 3.47 -3.63
N GLY A 258 -21.45 3.53 -3.74
CA GLY A 258 -20.75 4.48 -4.63
C GLY A 258 -20.49 5.85 -3.99
N VAL A 259 -20.72 5.99 -2.69
CA VAL A 259 -20.40 7.23 -1.97
C VAL A 259 -18.88 7.43 -1.95
N GLY A 260 -18.47 8.63 -2.28
CA GLY A 260 -17.05 9.01 -2.26
C GLY A 260 -16.42 9.13 -3.65
N GLY A 261 -16.84 8.38 -4.68
CA GLY A 261 -16.30 8.53 -6.04
C GLY A 261 -14.77 8.54 -6.12
N GLY A 262 -14.08 7.82 -5.21
CA GLY A 262 -12.63 7.87 -5.01
C GLY A 262 -12.17 8.67 -3.77
N TYR A 263 -13.08 9.35 -3.07
CA TYR A 263 -12.80 9.97 -1.77
C TYR A 263 -13.12 9.02 -0.62
N VAL A 264 -12.36 9.13 0.47
CA VAL A 264 -12.59 8.32 1.67
C VAL A 264 -13.86 8.82 2.39
N VAL A 265 -14.75 7.90 2.75
CA VAL A 265 -15.86 8.19 3.67
C VAL A 265 -15.27 8.45 5.05
N ASP A 266 -15.36 9.68 5.53
CA ASP A 266 -14.78 10.10 6.80
C ASP A 266 -15.62 9.62 8.01
N ALA A 267 -14.99 9.60 9.19
CA ALA A 267 -15.65 9.18 10.41
C ALA A 267 -16.85 10.08 10.77
N ALA A 268 -16.78 11.38 10.46
CA ALA A 268 -17.86 12.31 10.75
C ALA A 268 -19.12 12.03 9.90
N ALA A 269 -18.93 11.61 8.63
CA ALA A 269 -20.04 11.18 7.79
C ALA A 269 -20.71 9.93 8.36
N VAL A 270 -19.92 8.94 8.82
CA VAL A 270 -20.44 7.71 9.44
C VAL A 270 -21.23 8.04 10.73
N GLU A 271 -20.72 8.93 11.59
CA GLU A 271 -21.43 9.35 12.80
C GLU A 271 -22.75 10.01 12.47
N ARG A 272 -22.79 10.93 11.49
CA ARG A 272 -24.05 11.57 11.08
C ARG A 272 -25.08 10.57 10.56
N VAL A 273 -24.65 9.52 9.84
CA VAL A 273 -25.55 8.44 9.40
C VAL A 273 -26.04 7.61 10.59
N LEU A 274 -25.19 7.37 11.57
CA LEU A 274 -25.56 6.67 12.80
C LEU A 274 -26.59 7.47 13.61
N ASP A 275 -26.49 8.81 13.64
CA ASP A 275 -27.50 9.69 14.24
C ASP A 275 -28.87 9.61 13.53
N VAL A 276 -28.85 9.49 12.19
CA VAL A 276 -30.08 9.24 11.41
C VAL A 276 -30.66 7.87 11.78
N ALA A 277 -29.85 6.82 11.92
CA ALA A 277 -30.29 5.50 12.32
C ALA A 277 -30.94 5.52 13.73
N ARG A 278 -30.35 6.25 14.66
CA ARG A 278 -30.86 6.42 16.05
C ARG A 278 -32.09 7.32 16.18
N GLY A 279 -32.39 8.08 15.13
CA GLY A 279 -33.53 9.01 15.13
C GLY A 279 -33.25 10.39 15.71
N SER A 280 -31.97 10.70 15.98
CA SER A 280 -31.53 12.06 16.37
C SER A 280 -31.63 13.05 15.19
N SER A 281 -31.65 12.53 13.97
CA SER A 281 -31.86 13.27 12.73
C SER A 281 -32.70 12.45 11.76
N VAL A 282 -33.43 13.10 10.85
CA VAL A 282 -34.25 12.41 9.83
C VAL A 282 -33.45 12.14 8.54
N ALA A 283 -32.43 12.93 8.28
CA ALA A 283 -31.56 12.80 7.12
C ALA A 283 -30.22 13.52 7.33
N THR A 284 -29.21 13.13 6.56
CA THR A 284 -27.90 13.80 6.50
C THR A 284 -27.32 13.76 5.10
N GLU A 285 -26.43 14.70 4.80
CA GLU A 285 -25.61 14.69 3.59
C GLU A 285 -24.24 14.09 3.90
N VAL A 286 -23.73 13.27 2.98
CA VAL A 286 -22.39 12.68 3.05
C VAL A 286 -21.58 13.10 1.83
N VAL A 287 -20.29 12.74 1.81
CA VAL A 287 -19.32 13.17 0.80
C VAL A 287 -19.86 12.99 -0.63
N GLY A 288 -19.58 13.97 -1.51
CA GLY A 288 -20.01 13.93 -2.91
C GLY A 288 -21.47 14.28 -3.14
N GLY A 289 -22.16 14.93 -2.18
CA GLY A 289 -23.55 15.35 -2.30
C GLY A 289 -24.57 14.22 -2.20
N TRP A 290 -24.14 13.04 -1.72
CA TRP A 290 -25.05 11.94 -1.44
C TRP A 290 -25.87 12.22 -0.18
N ARG A 291 -27.12 11.77 -0.16
CA ARG A 291 -28.02 11.94 0.97
C ARG A 291 -28.44 10.59 1.56
N VAL A 292 -28.34 10.48 2.88
CA VAL A 292 -28.92 9.36 3.65
C VAL A 292 -30.14 9.87 4.40
N ALA A 293 -31.27 9.19 4.25
CA ALA A 293 -32.52 9.53 4.93
C ALA A 293 -33.15 8.27 5.53
N ARG A 294 -33.88 8.45 6.69
CA ARG A 294 -34.61 7.38 7.34
C ARG A 294 -36.10 7.49 6.99
N SER A 295 -36.68 6.39 6.51
CA SER A 295 -38.11 6.24 6.29
C SER A 295 -38.59 4.87 6.77
N ARG A 296 -39.65 4.81 7.56
CA ARG A 296 -40.26 3.57 8.07
C ARG A 296 -39.26 2.61 8.72
N GLY A 297 -38.28 3.16 9.47
CA GLY A 297 -37.25 2.37 10.15
C GLY A 297 -36.08 1.89 9.23
N ARG A 298 -36.05 2.29 7.97
CA ARG A 298 -35.00 1.92 7.00
C ARG A 298 -34.25 3.16 6.56
N LEU A 299 -32.91 2.99 6.39
CA LEU A 299 -32.04 3.99 5.76
C LEU A 299 -32.07 3.81 4.24
N GLY A 300 -32.16 4.91 3.52
CA GLY A 300 -32.06 4.96 2.06
C GLY A 300 -30.94 5.90 1.64
N LEU A 301 -30.18 5.49 0.63
CA LEU A 301 -29.09 6.25 0.03
C LEU A 301 -29.59 6.87 -1.30
N GLN A 302 -29.41 8.17 -1.45
CA GLN A 302 -29.83 8.93 -2.63
C GLN A 302 -28.62 9.59 -3.27
N PRO A 303 -28.39 9.39 -4.60
CA PRO A 303 -27.30 10.05 -5.29
C PRO A 303 -27.52 11.56 -5.38
N PRO A 304 -26.45 12.36 -5.62
CA PRO A 304 -26.56 13.79 -5.84
C PRO A 304 -27.44 14.10 -7.04
N SER A 305 -28.19 15.21 -6.96
CA SER A 305 -29.08 15.67 -8.01
C SER A 305 -28.24 16.04 -9.25
N GLY A 306 -28.27 15.18 -10.29
CA GLY A 306 -27.51 15.36 -11.56
C GLY A 306 -26.82 14.10 -12.07
N GLN A 307 -26.77 13.02 -11.32
CA GLN A 307 -26.29 11.69 -11.77
C GLN A 307 -27.48 10.71 -11.87
N ARG A 308 -28.44 10.99 -12.75
CA ARG A 308 -29.46 10.03 -13.17
C ARG A 308 -29.16 9.52 -14.57
#